data_57d23e110934a26821bdc4dc76a05988
#
_entry.id   57d23e110934a26821bdc4dc76a05988
#
_cell.length_a   1.000
_cell.length_b   1.000
_cell.length_c   1.000
_cell.angle_alpha   90.00
_cell.angle_beta   90.00
_cell.angle_gamma   90.00
#
_symmetry.space_group_name_H-M   'P 1'
#
loop_
_entity.id
_entity.type
_entity.pdbx_description
1 polymer ?
#
loop_
_entity_poly.entity_id
_entity_poly.type
_entity_poly.pdbx_seq_one_letter_code
_entity_poly.pdbx_strand_id
1 'polypeptide(L)'
;MAIIKKFRIKNFKRKKEILKLDKISVYFGKRKIFEDLSFNLNQGEILGLLGPNGVGKSTIFNIIIGLLKPNYGSVFIDNKNVTDNPIFYRTKEHKISYVPQHGGYFHDLTLRENLKAISEMVIEDKKLRDEKI
;
A
#
# COMPACT_ATOMS: atom_id res chain seq x y z
N MET A 1 -13.51 10.67 12.38
CA MET A 1 -12.03 10.67 12.39
C MET A 1 -11.57 9.22 12.36
N ALA A 2 -10.65 8.86 11.48
CA ALA A 2 -10.08 7.51 11.45
C ALA A 2 -9.15 7.32 12.64
N ILE A 3 -9.25 6.15 13.31
CA ILE A 3 -8.35 5.78 14.41
C ILE A 3 -7.26 4.89 13.83
N ILE A 4 -6.01 5.27 14.05
CA ILE A 4 -4.85 4.50 13.64
C ILE A 4 -4.38 3.66 14.83
N LYS A 5 -4.42 2.32 14.72
CA LYS A 5 -3.87 1.41 15.73
C LYS A 5 -2.65 0.67 15.16
N LYS A 6 -1.57 0.66 15.91
CA LYS A 6 -0.35 -0.09 15.58
C LYS A 6 -0.21 -1.30 16.48
N PHE A 7 0.11 -2.44 15.88
CA PHE A 7 0.43 -3.69 16.57
C PHE A 7 1.84 -4.13 16.18
N ARG A 8 2.59 -4.66 17.13
CA ARG A 8 3.98 -5.07 16.90
C ARG A 8 4.11 -6.58 17.01
N ILE A 9 4.76 -7.20 16.04
CA ILE A 9 5.17 -8.62 16.11
C ILE A 9 6.40 -8.71 17.02
N LYS A 10 6.31 -9.55 18.06
CA LYS A 10 7.33 -9.71 19.13
C LYS A 10 8.61 -10.22 18.55
N ASN A 11 9.51 -9.96 17.99
CA ASN A 11 10.81 -10.52 17.58
C ASN A 11 11.58 -9.73 16.50
N PHE A 12 11.15 -8.53 16.15
CA PHE A 12 11.94 -7.68 15.25
C PHE A 12 12.94 -6.83 16.03
N LYS A 13 14.25 -7.15 15.89
CA LYS A 13 15.34 -6.49 16.62
C LYS A 13 15.70 -5.09 16.09
N ARG A 14 15.31 -4.71 14.88
CA ARG A 14 15.62 -3.38 14.29
C ARG A 14 14.36 -2.65 13.89
N LYS A 15 14.22 -1.41 14.35
CA LYS A 15 13.18 -0.46 13.94
C LYS A 15 13.61 0.22 12.62
N LYS A 16 13.47 -0.47 11.49
CA LYS A 16 13.62 0.18 10.19
C LYS A 16 12.25 0.76 9.82
N GLU A 17 12.16 2.08 9.62
CA GLU A 17 10.97 2.71 9.06
C GLU A 17 10.83 2.29 7.59
N ILE A 18 9.71 1.67 7.24
CA ILE A 18 9.41 1.18 5.89
C ILE A 18 8.38 2.04 5.17
N LEU A 19 7.53 2.75 5.91
CA LEU A 19 6.53 3.66 5.37
C LEU A 19 6.38 4.87 6.30
N LYS A 20 6.34 6.06 5.73
CA LYS A 20 5.99 7.29 6.43
C LYS A 20 5.06 8.13 5.56
N LEU A 21 3.96 8.57 6.15
CA LEU A 21 3.14 9.67 5.64
C LEU A 21 3.47 10.91 6.46
N ASP A 22 3.75 12.01 5.79
CA ASP A 22 4.14 13.25 6.43
C ASP A 22 3.21 14.38 5.99
N LYS A 23 2.37 14.85 6.91
CA LYS A 23 1.41 15.96 6.74
C LYS A 23 0.53 15.83 5.50
N ILE A 24 0.04 14.63 5.23
CA ILE A 24 -0.83 14.35 4.09
C ILE A 24 -2.17 15.05 4.26
N SER A 25 -2.53 15.87 3.28
CA SER A 25 -3.85 16.50 3.21
C SER A 25 -4.51 16.17 1.88
N VAL A 26 -5.83 15.86 1.92
CA VAL A 26 -6.62 15.50 0.76
C VAL A 26 -7.96 16.21 0.75
N TYR A 27 -8.27 16.79 -0.39
CA TYR A 27 -9.51 17.49 -0.68
C TYR A 27 -10.10 16.99 -1.99
N PHE A 28 -11.41 16.74 -2.03
CA PHE A 28 -12.17 16.52 -3.27
C PHE A 28 -13.07 17.73 -3.51
N GLY A 29 -12.62 18.63 -4.40
CA GLY A 29 -13.22 19.93 -4.57
C GLY A 29 -13.15 20.74 -3.26
N LYS A 30 -14.33 21.12 -2.74
CA LYS A 30 -14.43 21.86 -1.45
C LYS A 30 -14.49 20.92 -0.22
N ARG A 31 -14.62 19.61 -0.45
CA ARG A 31 -14.74 18.63 0.65
C ARG A 31 -13.36 18.20 1.15
N LYS A 32 -13.07 18.55 2.40
CA LYS A 32 -11.90 18.02 3.11
C LYS A 32 -12.14 16.56 3.50
N ILE A 33 -11.22 15.68 3.12
CA ILE A 33 -11.22 14.27 3.52
C ILE A 33 -10.41 14.12 4.80
N PHE A 34 -9.17 14.60 4.80
CA PHE A 34 -8.32 14.74 5.99
C PHE A 34 -7.25 15.80 5.75
N GLU A 35 -6.67 16.28 6.84
CA GLU A 35 -5.66 17.34 6.86
C GLU A 35 -4.56 16.98 7.85
N ASP A 36 -3.32 17.27 7.48
CA ASP A 36 -2.11 17.04 8.28
C ASP A 36 -1.96 15.63 8.87
N LEU A 37 -2.45 14.62 8.13
CA LEU A 37 -2.34 13.23 8.55
C LEU A 37 -0.89 12.77 8.48
N SER A 38 -0.34 12.36 9.62
CA SER A 38 1.01 11.83 9.69
C SER A 38 1.02 10.52 10.49
N PHE A 39 1.70 9.52 9.97
CA PHE A 39 2.05 8.30 10.69
C PHE A 39 3.20 7.58 10.00
N ASN A 40 3.78 6.64 10.69
CA ASN A 40 4.82 5.77 10.15
C ASN A 40 4.54 4.31 10.47
N LEU A 41 5.16 3.42 9.70
CA LEU A 41 5.15 1.98 9.90
C LEU A 41 6.58 1.47 9.85
N ASN A 42 6.97 0.70 10.87
CA ASN A 42 8.27 0.07 10.92
C ASN A 42 8.18 -1.40 10.50
N GLN A 43 9.30 -1.96 10.11
CA GLN A 43 9.40 -3.37 9.78
C GLN A 43 8.90 -4.25 10.94
N GLY A 44 8.02 -5.22 10.63
CA GLY A 44 7.39 -6.10 11.61
C GLY A 44 6.22 -5.47 12.37
N GLU A 45 5.75 -4.30 11.98
CA GLU A 45 4.52 -3.71 12.53
C GLU A 45 3.32 -3.97 11.64
N ILE A 46 2.15 -4.07 12.23
CA ILE A 46 0.83 -4.10 11.57
C ILE A 46 0.11 -2.81 11.93
N LEU A 47 -0.38 -2.11 10.92
CA LEU A 47 -1.14 -0.88 11.08
C LEU A 47 -2.61 -1.12 10.74
N GLY A 48 -3.50 -0.89 11.69
CA GLY A 48 -4.94 -0.91 11.48
C GLY A 48 -5.51 0.49 11.30
N LEU A 49 -6.27 0.69 10.22
CA LEU A 49 -7.05 1.91 9.99
C LEU A 49 -8.52 1.64 10.36
N LEU A 50 -8.99 2.24 11.44
CA LEU A 50 -10.34 2.05 11.97
C LEU A 50 -11.16 3.33 11.79
N GLY A 51 -12.44 3.17 11.53
CA GLY A 51 -13.37 4.30 11.39
C GLY A 51 -14.59 3.94 10.54
N PRO A 52 -15.63 4.78 10.55
CA PRO A 52 -16.84 4.57 9.77
C PRO A 52 -16.57 4.59 8.25
N ASN A 53 -17.54 4.09 7.47
CA ASN A 53 -17.45 4.16 6.02
C ASN A 53 -17.43 5.61 5.55
N GLY A 54 -16.67 5.90 4.50
CA GLY A 54 -16.53 7.25 3.95
C GLY A 54 -15.57 8.19 4.69
N VAL A 55 -14.92 7.75 5.77
CA VAL A 55 -13.97 8.57 6.55
C VAL A 55 -12.60 8.77 5.89
N GLY A 56 -12.36 8.15 4.74
CA GLY A 56 -11.10 8.29 4.00
C GLY A 56 -10.12 7.11 4.12
N LYS A 57 -10.50 5.97 4.73
CA LYS A 57 -9.60 4.80 4.86
C LYS A 57 -9.05 4.33 3.50
N SER A 58 -9.93 4.11 2.53
CA SER A 58 -9.54 3.70 1.17
C SER A 58 -8.69 4.78 0.47
N THR A 59 -8.94 6.05 0.75
CA THR A 59 -8.16 7.17 0.23
C THR A 59 -6.72 7.11 0.75
N ILE A 60 -6.51 6.78 2.03
CA ILE A 60 -5.16 6.59 2.60
C ILE A 60 -4.43 5.44 1.88
N PHE A 61 -5.09 4.28 1.69
CA PHE A 61 -4.49 3.17 0.94
C PHE A 61 -4.13 3.57 -0.49
N ASN A 62 -5.04 4.25 -1.20
CA ASN A 62 -4.80 4.71 -2.57
C ASN A 62 -3.60 5.66 -2.67
N ILE A 63 -3.38 6.50 -1.66
CA ILE A 63 -2.20 7.36 -1.58
C ILE A 63 -0.94 6.55 -1.33
N ILE A 64 -0.96 5.58 -0.41
CA ILE A 64 0.20 4.74 -0.10
C ILE A 64 0.64 3.94 -1.31
N ILE A 65 -0.30 3.34 -2.05
CA ILE A 65 0.03 2.53 -3.23
C ILE A 65 0.30 3.35 -4.51
N GLY A 66 -0.01 4.67 -4.51
CA GLY A 66 0.26 5.56 -5.64
C GLY A 66 -0.85 5.61 -6.70
N LEU A 67 -2.08 5.21 -6.34
CA LEU A 67 -3.28 5.42 -7.16
C LEU A 67 -3.86 6.84 -7.03
N LEU A 68 -3.59 7.49 -5.92
CA LEU A 68 -4.01 8.86 -5.66
C LEU A 68 -2.83 9.67 -5.14
N LYS A 69 -2.66 10.87 -5.70
CA LYS A 69 -1.69 11.85 -5.20
C LYS A 69 -2.37 12.74 -4.16
N PRO A 70 -1.74 12.99 -2.99
CA PRO A 70 -2.27 13.94 -2.02
C PRO A 70 -2.18 15.39 -2.55
N ASN A 71 -3.02 16.28 -2.03
CA ASN A 71 -2.94 17.69 -2.34
C ASN A 71 -1.71 18.35 -1.68
N TYR A 72 -1.40 17.91 -0.45
CA TYR A 72 -0.23 18.37 0.31
C TYR A 72 0.37 17.21 1.09
N GLY A 73 1.65 17.36 1.45
CA GLY A 73 2.40 16.37 2.21
C GLY A 73 3.17 15.40 1.34
N SER A 74 3.83 14.44 1.97
CA SER A 74 4.74 13.52 1.30
C SER A 74 4.62 12.09 1.80
N VAL A 75 4.79 11.14 0.88
CA VAL A 75 4.84 9.69 1.14
C VAL A 75 6.28 9.22 0.97
N PHE A 76 6.80 8.54 1.99
CA PHE A 76 8.12 7.93 1.96
C PHE A 76 8.00 6.42 2.12
N ILE A 77 8.76 5.69 1.30
CA ILE A 77 8.91 4.24 1.39
C ILE A 77 10.41 3.93 1.41
N ASP A 78 10.86 3.17 2.41
CA ASP A 78 12.27 2.91 2.65
C ASP A 78 13.13 4.20 2.65
N ASN A 79 12.62 5.26 3.27
CA ASN A 79 13.20 6.61 3.35
C ASN A 79 13.33 7.36 1.99
N LYS A 80 12.73 6.84 0.92
CA LYS A 80 12.68 7.53 -0.38
C LYS A 80 11.33 8.20 -0.55
N ASN A 81 11.33 9.46 -0.96
CA ASN A 81 10.10 10.17 -1.31
C ASN A 81 9.52 9.56 -2.60
N VAL A 82 8.31 9.02 -2.49
CA VAL A 82 7.59 8.37 -3.60
C VAL A 82 6.28 9.08 -3.93
N THR A 83 6.08 10.29 -3.44
CA THR A 83 4.82 11.03 -3.57
C THR A 83 4.33 11.11 -5.01
N ASP A 84 5.25 11.37 -5.94
CA ASP A 84 4.96 11.51 -7.37
C ASP A 84 5.07 10.19 -8.15
N ASN A 85 5.51 9.12 -7.52
CA ASN A 85 5.72 7.84 -8.19
C ASN A 85 4.40 7.07 -8.30
N PRO A 86 4.02 6.59 -9.50
CA PRO A 86 2.80 5.83 -9.71
C PRO A 86 2.89 4.41 -9.13
N ILE A 87 1.74 3.73 -9.05
CA ILE A 87 1.61 2.39 -8.46
C ILE A 87 2.61 1.38 -9.03
N PHE A 88 2.80 1.31 -10.35
CA PHE A 88 3.70 0.33 -10.98
C PHE A 88 5.15 0.51 -10.53
N TYR A 89 5.60 1.75 -10.30
CA TYR A 89 6.91 2.03 -9.78
C TYR A 89 7.05 1.54 -8.34
N ARG A 90 6.07 1.86 -7.47
CA ARG A 90 6.10 1.49 -6.06
C ARG A 90 6.04 -0.04 -5.88
N THR A 91 5.25 -0.73 -6.68
CA THR A 91 5.16 -2.21 -6.64
C THR A 91 6.47 -2.86 -7.09
N LYS A 92 7.08 -2.38 -8.17
CA LYS A 92 8.32 -2.94 -8.72
C LYS A 92 9.52 -2.64 -7.83
N GLU A 93 9.76 -1.37 -7.51
CA GLU A 93 10.97 -0.91 -6.81
C GLU A 93 10.90 -1.14 -5.29
N HIS A 94 9.72 -1.00 -4.68
CA HIS A 94 9.54 -1.12 -3.24
C HIS A 94 8.82 -2.39 -2.81
N LYS A 95 8.49 -3.29 -3.76
CA LYS A 95 7.84 -4.58 -3.51
C LYS A 95 6.55 -4.45 -2.68
N ILE A 96 5.79 -3.38 -2.94
CA ILE A 96 4.47 -3.20 -2.33
C ILE A 96 3.48 -4.08 -3.06
N SER A 97 2.69 -4.84 -2.32
CA SER A 97 1.52 -5.55 -2.83
C SER A 97 0.24 -4.95 -2.25
N TYR A 98 -0.83 -5.03 -3.01
CA TYR A 98 -2.14 -4.54 -2.64
C TYR A 98 -3.19 -5.61 -2.88
N VAL A 99 -4.00 -5.88 -1.87
CA VAL A 99 -5.16 -6.75 -2.00
C VAL A 99 -6.40 -5.86 -1.98
N PRO A 100 -7.12 -5.71 -3.11
CA PRO A 100 -8.33 -4.90 -3.15
C PRO A 100 -9.47 -5.55 -2.38
N GLN A 101 -10.46 -4.75 -1.96
CA GLN A 101 -11.65 -5.24 -1.26
C GLN A 101 -12.51 -6.14 -2.14
N HIS A 102 -12.57 -5.84 -3.45
CA HIS A 102 -13.31 -6.59 -4.45
C HIS A 102 -12.44 -6.78 -5.71
N GLY A 103 -12.58 -7.93 -6.38
CA GLY A 103 -11.79 -8.24 -7.58
C GLY A 103 -10.33 -8.60 -7.28
N GLY A 104 -9.44 -8.24 -8.20
CA GLY A 104 -8.01 -8.58 -8.08
C GLY A 104 -7.66 -9.93 -8.67
N TYR A 105 -8.60 -10.59 -9.36
CA TYR A 105 -8.40 -11.84 -10.10
C TYR A 105 -9.22 -11.84 -11.39
N PHE A 106 -8.80 -12.65 -12.34
CA PHE A 106 -9.51 -12.86 -13.60
C PHE A 106 -10.60 -13.91 -13.38
N HIS A 107 -11.85 -13.53 -13.54
CA HIS A 107 -13.01 -14.36 -13.24
C HIS A 107 -13.11 -15.61 -14.13
N ASP A 108 -12.66 -15.51 -15.38
CA ASP A 108 -12.70 -16.58 -16.37
C ASP A 108 -11.50 -17.53 -16.30
N LEU A 109 -10.57 -17.28 -15.38
CA LEU A 109 -9.40 -18.12 -15.17
C LEU A 109 -9.51 -18.91 -13.88
N THR A 110 -8.99 -20.12 -13.91
CA THR A 110 -8.82 -20.96 -12.71
C THR A 110 -7.85 -20.29 -11.72
N LEU A 111 -7.85 -20.73 -10.47
CA LEU A 111 -6.88 -20.24 -9.46
C LEU A 111 -5.43 -20.37 -9.96
N ARG A 112 -5.08 -21.51 -10.54
CA ARG A 112 -3.73 -21.78 -11.06
C ARG A 112 -3.36 -20.82 -12.19
N GLU A 113 -4.28 -20.57 -13.11
CA GLU A 113 -4.05 -19.62 -14.21
C GLU A 113 -3.91 -18.18 -13.71
N ASN A 114 -4.70 -17.76 -12.72
CA ASN A 114 -4.55 -16.47 -12.06
C ASN A 114 -3.17 -16.31 -11.41
N LEU A 115 -2.72 -17.32 -10.65
CA LEU A 115 -1.39 -17.31 -10.03
C LEU A 115 -0.29 -17.27 -11.09
N LYS A 116 -0.46 -18.02 -12.18
CA LYS A 116 0.49 -18.05 -13.29
C LYS A 116 0.58 -16.69 -13.98
N ALA A 117 -0.54 -16.06 -14.31
CA ALA A 117 -0.59 -14.74 -14.93
C ALA A 117 0.15 -13.69 -14.09
N ILE A 118 -0.09 -13.66 -12.76
CA ILE A 118 0.60 -12.73 -11.87
C ILE A 118 2.08 -13.07 -11.74
N SER A 119 2.44 -14.35 -11.66
CA SER A 119 3.84 -14.76 -11.53
C SER A 119 4.68 -14.40 -12.75
N GLU A 120 4.10 -14.43 -13.96
CA GLU A 120 4.74 -14.01 -15.20
C GLU A 120 5.11 -12.53 -15.23
N MET A 121 4.35 -11.69 -14.53
CA MET A 121 4.64 -10.25 -14.40
C MET A 121 5.77 -9.94 -13.41
N VAL A 122 6.05 -10.85 -12.46
CA VAL A 122 6.94 -10.59 -11.31
C VAL A 122 8.21 -11.42 -11.36
N ILE A 123 8.15 -12.63 -11.92
CA ILE A 123 9.25 -13.61 -11.95
C ILE A 123 9.63 -13.89 -13.40
N GLU A 124 10.81 -13.46 -13.81
CA GLU A 124 11.32 -13.68 -15.19
C GLU A 124 11.69 -15.14 -15.45
N ASP A 125 12.26 -15.82 -14.45
CA ASP A 125 12.69 -17.23 -14.57
C ASP A 125 11.48 -18.19 -14.54
N LYS A 126 11.29 -18.91 -15.68
CA LYS A 126 10.19 -19.86 -15.86
C LYS A 126 10.25 -21.03 -14.87
N LYS A 127 11.43 -21.57 -14.59
CA LYS A 127 11.57 -22.71 -13.65
C LYS A 127 11.17 -22.30 -12.24
N LEU A 128 11.62 -21.14 -11.81
CA LEU A 128 11.27 -20.59 -10.49
C LEU A 128 9.78 -20.31 -10.38
N ARG A 129 9.12 -19.88 -11.46
CA ARG A 129 7.64 -19.72 -11.49
C ARG A 129 6.91 -21.03 -11.27
N ASP A 130 7.32 -22.05 -12.05
CA ASP A 130 6.64 -23.38 -12.00
C ASP A 130 6.83 -24.08 -10.64
N GLU A 131 7.93 -23.81 -9.92
CA GLU A 131 8.17 -24.30 -8.57
C GLU A 131 7.32 -23.62 -7.49
N LYS A 132 6.85 -22.39 -7.74
CA LYS A 132 6.10 -21.58 -6.75
C LYS A 132 4.57 -21.64 -6.91
N ILE A 133 4.06 -22.25 -7.97
CA ILE A 133 2.65 -22.40 -8.31
C ILE A 133 2.23 -23.86 -8.19
#